data_42851e75e168fab82cc978899140e38d
#
_entry.id   42851e75e168fab82cc978899140e38d
#
_cell.length_a   1.000
_cell.length_b   1.000
_cell.length_c   1.000
_cell.angle_alpha   90.00
_cell.angle_beta   90.00
_cell.angle_gamma   90.00
#
_symmetry.space_group_name_H-M   'P 1'
#
loop_
_entity.id
_entity.type
_entity.pdbx_description
1 polymer ?
#
loop_
_entity_poly.entity_id
_entity_poly.type
_entity_poly.pdbx_seq_one_letter_code
_entity_poly.pdbx_strand_id
1 'polypeptide(L)'
;DIPTLYDMLRGYLPMPIFGPESATLGRYTVRTRTPTGLWQNFDAYVVSLLKAWYGDAATRENEFGFGWLPRISGDHSHQGYWLEMADGRMDGLFVMGQNPAVGAPNAALERRALGRLKWLVVRDMVEVETATFWKDSPEVQSGEIAPERIATEVFFFPAAGHAEKAGCFTNTQRLLQWHDEAVEAPGDCRSDAWFVFHLGRR
;
A
#
# COMPACT_ATOMS: atom_id res chain seq x y z
N ASP A 1 -1.10 6.36 3.35
CA ASP A 1 -2.17 6.83 2.45
C ASP A 1 -2.70 8.18 2.87
N ILE A 2 -2.84 9.10 1.92
CA ILE A 2 -3.55 10.34 2.14
C ILE A 2 -5.06 10.04 2.10
N PRO A 3 -5.90 10.61 2.98
CA PRO A 3 -7.35 10.33 2.98
C PRO A 3 -8.01 10.52 1.61
N THR A 4 -7.60 11.55 0.87
CA THR A 4 -8.05 11.79 -0.50
C THR A 4 -7.64 10.69 -1.47
N LEU A 5 -6.44 10.14 -1.33
CA LEU A 5 -5.98 9.01 -2.15
C LEU A 5 -6.74 7.73 -1.78
N TYR A 6 -7.02 7.51 -0.51
CA TYR A 6 -7.84 6.41 -0.04
C TYR A 6 -9.27 6.48 -0.61
N ASP A 7 -9.90 7.65 -0.57
CA ASP A 7 -11.23 7.84 -1.14
C ASP A 7 -11.25 7.70 -2.67
N MET A 8 -10.17 8.07 -3.34
CA MET A 8 -9.98 7.81 -4.77
C MET A 8 -9.80 6.31 -5.04
N LEU A 9 -8.98 5.62 -4.27
CA LEU A 9 -8.72 4.18 -4.43
C LEU A 9 -9.95 3.33 -4.15
N ARG A 10 -10.86 3.77 -3.27
CA ARG A 10 -12.16 3.10 -3.05
C ARG A 10 -12.98 2.97 -4.34
N GLY A 11 -12.81 3.89 -5.26
CA GLY A 11 -13.48 3.83 -6.54
C GLY A 11 -12.77 2.97 -7.59
N TYR A 12 -11.46 2.78 -7.47
CA TYR A 12 -10.68 1.98 -8.43
C TYR A 12 -10.50 0.53 -7.98
N LEU A 13 -10.32 0.32 -6.68
CA LEU A 13 -10.17 -1.00 -6.10
C LEU A 13 -11.32 -1.23 -5.11
N PRO A 14 -11.98 -2.39 -5.17
CA PRO A 14 -13.00 -2.73 -4.20
C PRO A 14 -12.33 -2.97 -2.84
N MET A 15 -12.47 -1.99 -1.95
CA MET A 15 -11.95 -2.02 -0.59
C MET A 15 -13.12 -1.89 0.40
N PRO A 16 -13.88 -2.98 0.60
CA PRO A 16 -15.03 -2.94 1.50
C PRO A 16 -14.56 -2.81 2.96
N ILE A 17 -15.23 -1.94 3.71
CA ILE A 17 -15.00 -1.78 5.15
C ILE A 17 -15.84 -2.78 5.95
N PHE A 18 -15.43 -3.07 7.18
CA PHE A 18 -16.28 -3.81 8.11
C PHE A 18 -17.56 -3.03 8.40
N GLY A 19 -18.71 -3.70 8.31
CA GLY A 19 -19.99 -3.11 8.63
C GLY A 19 -21.12 -3.56 7.69
N PRO A 20 -22.38 -3.23 8.03
CA PRO A 20 -23.55 -3.66 7.28
C PRO A 20 -23.59 -3.10 5.85
N GLU A 21 -22.94 -1.97 5.60
CA GLU A 21 -22.91 -1.31 4.30
C GLU A 21 -22.07 -2.04 3.26
N SER A 22 -21.12 -2.85 3.69
CA SER A 22 -20.26 -3.69 2.85
C SER A 22 -20.48 -5.19 3.10
N ALA A 23 -21.59 -5.57 3.73
CA ALA A 23 -21.89 -6.97 4.02
C ALA A 23 -22.12 -7.79 2.74
N THR A 24 -22.64 -7.15 1.68
CA THR A 24 -22.88 -7.77 0.38
C THR A 24 -22.36 -6.89 -0.74
N LEU A 25 -22.08 -7.47 -1.89
CA LEU A 25 -21.67 -6.73 -3.10
C LEU A 25 -22.70 -5.65 -3.47
N GLY A 26 -24.00 -5.99 -3.42
CA GLY A 26 -25.06 -5.04 -3.77
C GLY A 26 -25.09 -3.83 -2.85
N ARG A 27 -24.94 -4.01 -1.53
CA ARG A 27 -24.89 -2.87 -0.60
C ARG A 27 -23.65 -2.01 -0.80
N TYR A 28 -22.51 -2.63 -1.04
CA TYR A 28 -21.27 -1.93 -1.31
C TYR A 28 -21.35 -1.08 -2.59
N THR A 29 -21.86 -1.63 -3.67
CA THR A 29 -21.89 -0.93 -4.96
C THR A 29 -22.92 0.21 -4.98
N VAL A 30 -24.08 0.05 -4.34
CA VAL A 30 -25.09 1.11 -4.20
C VAL A 30 -24.52 2.34 -3.49
N ARG A 31 -23.70 2.16 -2.47
CA ARG A 31 -23.08 3.27 -1.74
C ARG A 31 -22.08 4.05 -2.60
N THR A 32 -21.34 3.39 -3.47
CA THR A 32 -20.27 4.02 -4.27
C THR A 32 -20.78 4.57 -5.60
N ARG A 33 -21.85 3.99 -6.13
CA ARG A 33 -22.41 4.41 -7.42
C ARG A 33 -22.92 5.84 -7.36
N THR A 34 -22.63 6.60 -8.42
CA THR A 34 -23.16 7.96 -8.63
C THR A 34 -24.14 7.98 -9.79
N PRO A 35 -25.11 8.92 -9.82
CA PRO A 35 -26.07 9.03 -10.94
C PRO A 35 -25.41 9.34 -12.28
N THR A 36 -24.27 10.00 -12.27
CA THR A 36 -23.53 10.45 -13.45
C THR A 36 -22.04 10.28 -13.27
N GLY A 37 -21.31 10.37 -14.35
CA GLY A 37 -19.86 10.35 -14.34
C GLY A 37 -19.26 8.95 -14.26
N LEU A 38 -18.03 8.88 -13.79
CA LEU A 38 -17.18 7.68 -13.83
C LEU A 38 -17.79 6.49 -13.08
N TRP A 39 -18.48 6.76 -11.96
CA TRP A 39 -19.01 5.73 -11.07
C TRP A 39 -20.48 5.36 -11.35
N GLN A 40 -21.05 5.86 -12.47
CA GLN A 40 -22.43 5.55 -12.83
C GLN A 40 -22.69 4.04 -12.98
N ASN A 41 -21.72 3.30 -13.51
CA ASN A 41 -21.80 1.85 -13.72
C ASN A 41 -20.88 1.07 -12.77
N PHE A 42 -20.73 1.56 -11.53
CA PHE A 42 -19.77 1.01 -10.57
C PHE A 42 -20.02 -0.48 -10.24
N ASP A 43 -21.27 -0.90 -10.16
CA ASP A 43 -21.68 -2.28 -9.96
C ASP A 43 -21.18 -3.21 -11.08
N ALA A 44 -21.38 -2.83 -12.35
CA ALA A 44 -20.88 -3.59 -13.49
C ALA A 44 -19.33 -3.60 -13.53
N TYR A 45 -18.70 -2.47 -13.19
CA TYR A 45 -17.25 -2.35 -13.11
C TYR A 45 -16.66 -3.29 -12.05
N VAL A 46 -17.21 -3.32 -10.82
CA VAL A 46 -16.70 -4.19 -9.75
C VAL A 46 -16.89 -5.66 -10.10
N VAL A 47 -18.04 -6.05 -10.65
CA VAL A 47 -18.26 -7.43 -11.10
C VAL A 47 -17.24 -7.85 -12.17
N SER A 48 -16.99 -6.96 -13.15
CA SER A 48 -16.00 -7.22 -14.19
C SER A 48 -14.58 -7.40 -13.62
N LEU A 49 -14.21 -6.56 -12.65
CA LEU A 49 -12.91 -6.64 -11.99
C LEU A 49 -12.76 -7.93 -11.16
N LEU A 50 -13.77 -8.29 -10.37
CA LEU A 50 -13.76 -9.52 -9.58
C LEU A 50 -13.66 -10.76 -10.47
N LYS A 51 -14.36 -10.78 -11.61
CA LYS A 51 -14.22 -11.84 -12.60
C LYS A 51 -12.83 -11.90 -13.22
N ALA A 52 -12.21 -10.76 -13.48
CA ALA A 52 -10.84 -10.71 -13.99
C ALA A 52 -9.83 -11.28 -12.97
N TRP A 53 -10.06 -11.05 -11.66
CA TRP A 53 -9.19 -11.55 -10.61
C TRP A 53 -9.39 -13.03 -10.29
N TYR A 54 -10.64 -13.48 -10.23
CA TYR A 54 -10.98 -14.80 -9.72
C TYR A 54 -11.41 -15.81 -10.82
N GLY A 55 -11.51 -15.36 -12.06
CA GLY A 55 -11.85 -16.21 -13.20
C GLY A 55 -13.16 -16.97 -13.01
N ASP A 56 -13.16 -18.26 -13.31
CA ASP A 56 -14.33 -19.15 -13.22
C ASP A 56 -14.83 -19.34 -11.78
N ALA A 57 -14.01 -19.05 -10.77
CA ALA A 57 -14.42 -19.09 -9.37
C ALA A 57 -15.37 -17.95 -8.98
N ALA A 58 -15.41 -16.86 -9.77
CA ALA A 58 -16.28 -15.71 -9.54
C ALA A 58 -17.68 -15.97 -10.10
N THR A 59 -18.59 -16.53 -9.31
CA THR A 59 -19.95 -16.87 -9.71
C THR A 59 -20.99 -15.93 -9.08
N ARG A 60 -22.23 -15.94 -9.57
CA ARG A 60 -23.31 -15.15 -8.96
C ARG A 60 -23.63 -15.60 -7.53
N GLU A 61 -23.56 -16.88 -7.26
CA GLU A 61 -23.90 -17.50 -5.99
C GLU A 61 -22.94 -17.05 -4.86
N ASN A 62 -21.70 -16.74 -5.19
CA ASN A 62 -20.70 -16.25 -4.25
C ASN A 62 -20.44 -14.74 -4.39
N GLU A 63 -21.37 -14.00 -5.00
CA GLU A 63 -21.22 -12.55 -5.27
C GLU A 63 -19.90 -12.23 -6.00
N PHE A 64 -19.52 -13.08 -6.94
CA PHE A 64 -18.28 -12.96 -7.73
C PHE A 64 -17.00 -12.96 -6.89
N GLY A 65 -17.01 -13.60 -5.74
CA GLY A 65 -15.88 -13.63 -4.81
C GLY A 65 -15.74 -12.36 -3.96
N PHE A 66 -16.77 -11.52 -3.88
CA PHE A 66 -16.74 -10.29 -3.07
C PHE A 66 -16.40 -10.56 -1.59
N GLY A 67 -16.86 -11.68 -1.04
CA GLY A 67 -16.53 -12.10 0.32
C GLY A 67 -15.07 -12.46 0.56
N TRP A 68 -14.28 -12.66 -0.49
CA TRP A 68 -12.85 -12.97 -0.41
C TRP A 68 -11.97 -11.73 -0.32
N LEU A 69 -12.54 -10.56 -0.61
CA LEU A 69 -11.81 -9.30 -0.49
C LEU A 69 -11.45 -9.03 0.98
N PRO A 70 -10.26 -8.49 1.23
CA PRO A 70 -9.92 -8.04 2.58
C PRO A 70 -10.89 -6.96 3.05
N ARG A 71 -11.18 -6.96 4.34
CA ARG A 71 -11.98 -5.93 4.98
C ARG A 71 -11.05 -4.99 5.73
N ILE A 72 -11.33 -3.72 5.64
CA ILE A 72 -10.60 -2.69 6.39
C ILE A 72 -11.46 -2.20 7.56
N SER A 73 -10.82 -1.83 8.64
CA SER A 73 -11.48 -1.31 9.85
C SER A 73 -10.66 -0.17 10.45
N GLY A 74 -11.31 0.74 11.16
CA GLY A 74 -10.66 1.86 11.82
C GLY A 74 -10.25 2.99 10.88
N ASP A 75 -9.36 3.85 11.36
CA ASP A 75 -8.79 4.96 10.59
C ASP A 75 -7.58 4.48 9.79
N HIS A 76 -7.70 4.47 8.46
CA HIS A 76 -6.64 4.11 7.51
C HIS A 76 -5.98 5.34 6.87
N SER A 77 -6.17 6.52 7.47
CA SER A 77 -5.48 7.73 7.02
C SER A 77 -3.98 7.64 7.24
N HIS A 78 -3.22 8.44 6.50
CA HIS A 78 -1.78 8.54 6.68
C HIS A 78 -1.41 8.88 8.13
N GLN A 79 -2.12 9.84 8.74
CA GLN A 79 -1.89 10.22 10.12
C GLN A 79 -2.31 9.12 11.10
N GLY A 80 -3.45 8.45 10.83
CA GLY A 80 -3.99 7.40 11.69
C GLY A 80 -3.00 6.26 11.92
N TYR A 81 -2.43 5.68 10.86
CA TYR A 81 -1.54 4.55 11.02
C TYR A 81 -0.20 4.93 11.70
N TRP A 82 0.30 6.17 11.51
CA TRP A 82 1.49 6.62 12.23
C TRP A 82 1.26 6.75 13.74
N LEU A 83 0.07 7.22 14.15
CA LEU A 83 -0.32 7.27 15.57
C LEU A 83 -0.50 5.86 16.14
N GLU A 84 -1.15 4.96 15.41
CA GLU A 84 -1.26 3.53 15.81
C GLU A 84 0.11 2.88 16.01
N MET A 85 1.06 3.17 15.10
CA MET A 85 2.42 2.68 15.17
C MET A 85 3.17 3.29 16.36
N ALA A 86 3.07 4.61 16.58
CA ALA A 86 3.69 5.30 17.71
C ALA A 86 3.19 4.78 19.07
N ASP A 87 1.92 4.36 19.13
CA ASP A 87 1.30 3.72 20.29
C ASP A 87 1.65 2.23 20.44
N GLY A 88 2.44 1.66 19.50
CA GLY A 88 2.87 0.26 19.55
C GLY A 88 1.76 -0.75 19.21
N ARG A 89 0.70 -0.32 18.51
CA ARG A 89 -0.41 -1.19 18.07
C ARG A 89 -0.18 -1.83 16.71
N MET A 90 0.97 -1.57 16.08
CA MET A 90 1.37 -2.19 14.81
C MET A 90 2.65 -3.02 15.00
N ASP A 91 2.64 -4.21 14.44
CA ASP A 91 3.80 -5.13 14.51
C ASP A 91 4.81 -4.88 13.39
N GLY A 92 4.36 -4.48 12.22
CA GLY A 92 5.22 -4.32 11.06
C GLY A 92 4.68 -3.41 9.98
N LEU A 93 5.56 -2.98 9.08
CA LEU A 93 5.24 -2.10 7.98
C LEU A 93 6.01 -2.49 6.72
N PHE A 94 5.34 -2.42 5.57
CA PHE A 94 5.97 -2.40 4.25
C PHE A 94 6.00 -0.96 3.74
N VAL A 95 7.18 -0.48 3.39
CA VAL A 95 7.40 0.82 2.74
C VAL A 95 7.96 0.56 1.34
N MET A 96 7.22 0.96 0.32
CA MET A 96 7.58 0.69 -1.07
C MET A 96 7.61 1.99 -1.87
N GLY A 97 8.82 2.39 -2.31
CA GLY A 97 9.03 3.60 -3.11
C GLY A 97 8.67 4.91 -2.38
N GLN A 98 8.86 4.95 -1.07
CA GLN A 98 8.61 6.12 -0.22
C GLN A 98 9.68 6.27 0.86
N ASN A 99 9.89 7.49 1.31
CA ASN A 99 10.86 7.80 2.37
C ASN A 99 10.23 8.62 3.52
N PRO A 100 9.32 8.01 4.30
CA PRO A 100 8.61 8.70 5.37
C PRO A 100 9.51 9.25 6.48
N ALA A 101 10.67 8.65 6.72
CA ALA A 101 11.63 9.16 7.72
C ALA A 101 12.09 10.60 7.44
N VAL A 102 11.91 11.11 6.21
CA VAL A 102 12.29 12.47 5.79
C VAL A 102 11.11 13.23 5.21
N GLY A 103 10.34 12.62 4.29
CA GLY A 103 9.34 13.29 3.47
C GLY A 103 7.96 13.42 4.10
N ALA A 104 7.75 12.94 5.30
CA ALA A 104 6.45 12.95 5.95
C ALA A 104 6.15 14.27 6.71
N PRO A 105 4.88 14.59 6.97
CA PRO A 105 4.48 15.82 7.65
C PRO A 105 5.09 16.00 9.04
N ASN A 106 5.35 14.90 9.75
CA ASN A 106 5.99 14.91 11.07
C ASN A 106 7.07 13.81 11.13
N ALA A 107 8.15 14.02 10.39
CA ALA A 107 9.22 13.04 10.25
C ALA A 107 9.83 12.58 11.60
N ALA A 108 9.89 13.46 12.60
CA ALA A 108 10.38 13.07 13.94
C ALA A 108 9.45 12.07 14.64
N LEU A 109 8.14 12.29 14.57
CA LEU A 109 7.15 11.31 15.08
C LEU A 109 7.27 9.98 14.33
N GLU A 110 7.38 10.05 13.01
CA GLU A 110 7.41 8.87 12.15
C GLU A 110 8.67 8.03 12.38
N ARG A 111 9.85 8.64 12.51
CA ARG A 111 11.07 7.91 12.88
C ARG A 111 10.97 7.22 14.24
N ARG A 112 10.36 7.90 15.25
CA ARG A 112 10.12 7.26 16.55
C ARG A 112 9.10 6.13 16.46
N ALA A 113 8.07 6.28 15.62
CA ALA A 113 7.07 5.25 15.38
C ALA A 113 7.67 4.02 14.69
N LEU A 114 8.55 4.20 13.69
CA LEU A 114 9.29 3.11 13.06
C LEU A 114 10.07 2.28 14.09
N GLY A 115 10.64 2.92 15.12
CA GLY A 115 11.36 2.24 16.22
C GLY A 115 10.46 1.46 17.18
N ARG A 116 9.13 1.50 17.02
CA ARG A 116 8.16 0.70 17.79
C ARG A 116 7.75 -0.59 17.10
N LEU A 117 8.07 -0.75 15.83
CA LEU A 117 7.76 -1.94 15.07
C LEU A 117 8.62 -3.14 15.51
N LYS A 118 8.12 -4.33 15.28
CA LYS A 118 8.92 -5.57 15.37
C LYS A 118 9.77 -5.74 14.11
N TRP A 119 9.20 -5.39 12.95
CA TRP A 119 9.88 -5.49 11.66
C TRP A 119 9.45 -4.36 10.71
N LEU A 120 10.38 -3.98 9.84
CA LEU A 120 10.18 -2.99 8.78
C LEU A 120 10.76 -3.53 7.47
N VAL A 121 9.96 -3.62 6.45
CA VAL A 121 10.42 -3.97 5.10
C VAL A 121 10.43 -2.70 4.26
N VAL A 122 11.60 -2.31 3.78
CA VAL A 122 11.79 -1.18 2.87
C VAL A 122 12.16 -1.70 1.50
N ARG A 123 11.44 -1.25 0.48
CA ARG A 123 11.77 -1.49 -0.92
C ARG A 123 11.96 -0.18 -1.64
N ASP A 124 13.17 0.05 -2.11
CA ASP A 124 13.49 1.24 -2.89
C ASP A 124 14.67 0.97 -3.83
N MET A 125 14.93 1.90 -4.75
CA MET A 125 16.06 1.82 -5.69
C MET A 125 17.41 2.01 -4.99
N VAL A 126 17.41 2.72 -3.86
CA VAL A 126 18.59 2.98 -3.03
C VAL A 126 18.23 2.83 -1.56
N GLU A 127 19.22 2.64 -0.70
CA GLU A 127 19.04 2.60 0.75
C GLU A 127 18.69 4.02 1.25
N VAL A 128 17.38 4.27 1.42
CA VAL A 128 16.84 5.56 1.86
C VAL A 128 16.87 5.68 3.39
N GLU A 129 16.69 6.91 3.92
CA GLU A 129 16.72 7.17 5.37
C GLU A 129 15.69 6.37 6.16
N THR A 130 14.59 5.95 5.55
CA THR A 130 13.65 5.03 6.19
C THR A 130 14.26 3.66 6.49
N ALA A 131 15.18 3.18 5.66
CA ALA A 131 15.91 1.93 5.93
C ALA A 131 17.04 2.11 6.97
N THR A 132 17.55 3.31 7.11
CA THR A 132 18.69 3.63 7.98
C THR A 132 18.34 4.44 9.23
N PHE A 133 17.04 4.66 9.49
CA PHE A 133 16.55 5.53 10.57
C PHE A 133 17.15 5.17 11.94
N TRP A 134 17.42 3.89 12.17
CA TRP A 134 17.93 3.34 13.42
C TRP A 134 19.40 3.66 13.67
N LYS A 135 20.17 4.02 12.64
CA LYS A 135 21.61 4.35 12.75
C LYS A 135 21.95 5.80 12.39
N ASP A 136 21.18 6.41 11.48
CA ASP A 136 21.54 7.70 10.85
C ASP A 136 20.55 8.83 11.13
N SER A 137 19.46 8.59 11.86
CA SER A 137 18.47 9.62 12.15
C SER A 137 19.00 10.76 13.01
N PRO A 138 18.43 11.98 12.93
CA PRO A 138 18.82 13.10 13.77
C PRO A 138 18.75 12.79 15.26
N GLU A 139 17.78 12.00 15.70
CA GLU A 139 17.58 11.57 17.07
C GLU A 139 18.72 10.63 17.56
N VAL A 140 19.25 9.82 16.66
CA VAL A 140 20.42 8.96 16.93
C VAL A 140 21.70 9.81 16.95
N GLN A 141 21.88 10.69 15.97
CA GLN A 141 23.06 11.56 15.89
C GLN A 141 23.17 12.52 17.08
N SER A 142 22.06 13.00 17.62
CA SER A 142 22.02 13.85 18.80
C SER A 142 22.17 13.09 20.13
N GLY A 143 22.11 11.76 20.09
CA GLY A 143 22.12 10.92 21.30
C GLY A 143 20.78 10.87 22.04
N GLU A 144 19.71 11.40 21.48
CA GLU A 144 18.35 11.29 22.05
C GLU A 144 17.87 9.83 22.07
N ILE A 145 18.21 9.08 21.01
CA ILE A 145 17.89 7.66 20.89
C ILE A 145 19.21 6.88 20.70
N ALA A 146 19.44 5.89 21.57
CA ALA A 146 20.55 4.96 21.39
C ALA A 146 20.16 3.88 20.37
N PRO A 147 20.95 3.64 19.30
CA PRO A 147 20.65 2.63 18.28
C PRO A 147 20.35 1.25 18.87
N GLU A 148 21.04 0.86 19.93
CA GLU A 148 20.92 -0.43 20.60
C GLU A 148 19.56 -0.63 21.29
N ARG A 149 18.78 0.44 21.45
CA ARG A 149 17.43 0.40 22.01
C ARG A 149 16.35 0.23 20.96
N ILE A 150 16.70 0.34 19.69
CA ILE A 150 15.77 0.13 18.56
C ILE A 150 15.75 -1.35 18.27
N ALA A 151 14.64 -2.02 18.60
CA ALA A 151 14.48 -3.46 18.41
C ALA A 151 13.88 -3.84 17.05
N THR A 152 13.53 -2.85 16.22
CA THR A 152 12.94 -3.07 14.91
C THR A 152 13.92 -3.77 13.98
N GLU A 153 13.57 -4.96 13.50
CA GLU A 153 14.33 -5.64 12.46
C GLU A 153 14.03 -5.03 11.10
N VAL A 154 15.05 -4.52 10.41
CA VAL A 154 14.90 -3.82 9.12
C VAL A 154 15.38 -4.71 7.99
N PHE A 155 14.51 -4.95 7.03
CA PHE A 155 14.80 -5.67 5.78
C PHE A 155 14.78 -4.69 4.62
N PHE A 156 15.90 -4.56 3.91
CA PHE A 156 15.97 -3.78 2.69
C PHE A 156 15.98 -4.70 1.46
N PHE A 157 15.04 -4.50 0.54
CA PHE A 157 14.96 -5.24 -0.72
C PHE A 157 15.06 -4.26 -1.90
N PRO A 158 16.03 -4.43 -2.80
CA PRO A 158 16.20 -3.53 -3.92
C PRO A 158 15.02 -3.63 -4.90
N ALA A 159 14.55 -2.47 -5.35
CA ALA A 159 13.44 -2.34 -6.30
C ALA A 159 13.95 -1.92 -7.68
N ALA A 160 13.31 -2.46 -8.73
CA ALA A 160 13.57 -2.03 -10.09
C ALA A 160 12.99 -0.63 -10.33
N GLY A 161 13.75 0.24 -10.96
CA GLY A 161 13.32 1.57 -11.40
C GLY A 161 12.35 1.50 -12.59
N HIS A 162 11.82 2.66 -12.99
CA HIS A 162 10.84 2.72 -14.08
C HIS A 162 11.39 2.25 -15.42
N ALA A 163 12.66 2.56 -15.74
CA ALA A 163 13.30 2.10 -16.97
C ALA A 163 13.64 0.61 -16.96
N GLU A 164 13.64 -0.03 -15.81
CA GLU A 164 14.09 -1.39 -15.54
C GLU A 164 12.94 -2.40 -15.42
N LYS A 165 11.73 -2.00 -15.77
CA LYS A 165 10.54 -2.85 -15.76
C LYS A 165 9.50 -2.35 -16.76
N ALA A 166 8.73 -3.26 -17.33
CA ALA A 166 7.52 -2.91 -18.07
C ALA A 166 6.36 -2.63 -17.10
N GLY A 167 5.44 -1.77 -17.48
CA GLY A 167 4.29 -1.47 -16.67
C GLY A 167 3.42 -0.35 -17.21
N CYS A 168 2.53 0.14 -16.39
CA CYS A 168 1.68 1.26 -16.76
C CYS A 168 1.59 2.30 -15.66
N PHE A 169 1.38 3.53 -16.08
CA PHE A 169 1.05 4.65 -15.22
C PHE A 169 -0.38 5.11 -15.50
N THR A 170 -1.10 5.43 -14.44
CA THR A 170 -2.36 6.16 -14.56
C THR A 170 -2.17 7.53 -13.92
N ASN A 171 -2.23 8.59 -14.72
CA ASN A 171 -2.12 9.95 -14.20
C ASN A 171 -3.45 10.46 -13.65
N THR A 172 -3.45 11.71 -13.13
CA THR A 172 -4.64 12.35 -12.55
C THR A 172 -5.80 12.52 -13.53
N GLN A 173 -5.55 12.60 -14.84
CA GLN A 173 -6.57 12.62 -15.89
C GLN A 173 -7.07 11.23 -16.27
N ARG A 174 -6.69 10.19 -15.54
CA ARG A 174 -7.04 8.78 -15.80
C ARG A 174 -6.55 8.27 -17.16
N LEU A 175 -5.47 8.85 -17.66
CA LEU A 175 -4.80 8.36 -18.84
C LEU A 175 -3.91 7.19 -18.46
N LEU A 176 -4.24 6.01 -18.96
CA LEU A 176 -3.42 4.80 -18.81
C LEU A 176 -2.31 4.82 -19.87
N GLN A 177 -1.08 4.82 -19.41
CA GLN A 177 0.11 4.89 -20.25
C GLN A 177 0.97 3.65 -20.01
N TRP A 178 1.13 2.85 -21.05
CA TRP A 178 2.04 1.70 -21.02
C TRP A 178 3.48 2.13 -21.36
N HIS A 179 4.44 1.47 -20.75
CA HIS A 179 5.85 1.56 -21.13
C HIS A 179 6.50 0.17 -21.08
N ASP A 180 7.41 -0.07 -21.99
CA ASP A 180 8.23 -1.26 -21.98
C ASP A 180 9.49 -1.06 -21.12
N GLU A 181 10.11 -2.16 -20.71
CA GLU A 181 11.43 -2.17 -20.09
C GLU A 181 12.46 -1.67 -21.11
N ALA A 182 13.26 -0.68 -20.71
CA ALA A 182 14.27 -0.08 -21.55
C ALA A 182 15.68 -0.65 -21.27
N VAL A 183 15.95 -1.08 -20.05
CA VAL A 183 17.21 -1.65 -19.59
C VAL A 183 16.93 -2.75 -18.57
N GLU A 184 17.79 -3.75 -18.49
CA GLU A 184 17.69 -4.80 -17.48
C GLU A 184 17.89 -4.22 -16.06
N ALA A 185 17.09 -4.73 -15.12
CA ALA A 185 17.24 -4.37 -13.71
C ALA A 185 18.57 -4.90 -13.17
N PRO A 186 19.37 -4.07 -12.48
CA PRO A 186 20.68 -4.49 -11.97
C PRO A 186 20.55 -5.48 -10.80
N GLY A 187 21.42 -6.49 -10.79
CA GLY A 187 21.57 -7.43 -9.69
C GLY A 187 20.24 -8.09 -9.25
N ASP A 188 19.91 -7.95 -7.97
CA ASP A 188 18.69 -8.52 -7.39
C ASP A 188 17.48 -7.58 -7.42
N CYS A 189 17.55 -6.45 -8.10
CA CYS A 189 16.41 -5.56 -8.28
C CYS A 189 15.27 -6.29 -9.00
N ARG A 190 14.06 -6.14 -8.50
CA ARG A 190 12.84 -6.73 -9.06
C ARG A 190 11.69 -5.73 -9.01
N SER A 191 10.70 -5.91 -9.88
CA SER A 191 9.49 -5.09 -9.85
C SER A 191 8.68 -5.35 -8.57
N ASP A 192 7.85 -4.38 -8.18
CA ASP A 192 6.97 -4.53 -7.02
C ASP A 192 5.95 -5.65 -7.23
N ALA A 193 5.43 -5.79 -8.45
CA ALA A 193 4.52 -6.87 -8.80
C ALA A 193 5.19 -8.25 -8.63
N TRP A 194 6.43 -8.41 -9.06
CA TRP A 194 7.21 -9.63 -8.84
C TRP A 194 7.38 -9.94 -7.36
N PHE A 195 7.74 -8.93 -6.56
CA PHE A 195 7.95 -9.08 -5.13
C PHE A 195 6.67 -9.52 -4.41
N VAL A 196 5.56 -8.81 -4.61
CA VAL A 196 4.27 -9.12 -3.98
C VAL A 196 3.77 -10.50 -4.40
N PHE A 197 3.90 -10.86 -5.69
CA PHE A 197 3.53 -12.18 -6.17
C PHE A 197 4.32 -13.30 -5.48
N HIS A 198 5.64 -13.17 -5.37
CA HIS A 198 6.48 -14.17 -4.72
C HIS A 198 6.29 -14.23 -3.21
N LEU A 199 6.04 -13.10 -2.57
CA LEU A 199 5.70 -13.03 -1.15
C LEU A 199 4.37 -13.77 -0.87
N GLY A 200 3.35 -13.54 -1.70
CA GLY A 200 2.02 -14.15 -1.52
C GLY A 200 1.97 -15.66 -1.80
N ARG A 201 3.01 -16.22 -2.46
CA ARG A 201 3.10 -17.66 -2.72
C ARG A 201 3.73 -18.47 -1.59
N ARG A 202 4.29 -17.80 -0.59
CA ARG A 202 4.94 -18.42 0.58
C ARG A 202 3.97 -18.62 1.73
#